data_fe2c7c852d5001044cdcdbebd2f61891
#
_entry.id   fe2c7c852d5001044cdcdbebd2f61891
#
_cell.length_a   1.000
_cell.length_b   1.000
_cell.length_c   1.000
_cell.angle_alpha   90.00
_cell.angle_beta   90.00
_cell.angle_gamma   90.00
#
_symmetry.space_group_name_H-M   'P 1'
#
loop_
_entity.id
_entity.type
_entity.pdbx_description
1 polymer ?
#
loop_
_entity_poly.entity_id
_entity_poly.type
_entity_poly.pdbx_seq_one_letter_code
_entity_poly.pdbx_strand_id
1 'polypeptide(L)'
;MLLRPLLICLSTFVCFAASAAETFVNPISEGADPWVTKYGDKYIWCHSESNQGVALWISDRLTSIGTRHVVWTAPEKGPYSKEVWAPEIHFLDGHWHIYVAASDGKNANHLAYVLRSRDADPLSPYTVHGPLPTGDGKDGKSPNVWAIDMTVLEQGGKRYAIWSGWDAPGTDQQFLYIAPMKSPTELAGPRVLLAKNDTYLWERTEEKQESRGLAEGPQILQNGGRTFVTYSTAASWLPTYKLGLLELTGQDPLDPASWTKHPEPVFKGNDSTYGVGHSCFVKSPDGKEWWHVFHSKRDRNSGWRRSVSIQPFTFDDKGFPNFGNPVAPGVEQPRPSGEVVPKPVLPLSLDFTKGQPKELSYYGHLQFMNFDKDGLQLGRPPADPVNTYRSGEKLVLDGGNFTDFEATTTFSFVKGDRDAGLLFRTTFPSVGFDAQKGYFAGLIPRDKVVVLGKTDGSKWTEISRAPVSIDTKADLKLSVSASGPEIKISLDGKAVLTAKDDTYTSGSVGVRVVDTHVRFTNLEIKAAN
;
A
#
# COMPACT_ATOMS: atom_id res chain seq x y z
N MET A 1 32.71 -59.39 25.52
CA MET A 1 32.87 -58.47 24.39
C MET A 1 31.53 -58.43 23.67
N LEU A 2 30.65 -57.49 24.10
CA LEU A 2 29.29 -57.36 23.63
C LEU A 2 29.22 -56.15 22.69
N LEU A 3 29.00 -56.40 21.39
CA LEU A 3 28.71 -55.37 20.39
C LEU A 3 27.31 -54.82 20.59
N ARG A 4 27.18 -53.50 20.79
CA ARG A 4 25.92 -52.74 20.71
C ARG A 4 25.69 -52.27 19.27
N PRO A 5 24.50 -52.43 18.69
CA PRO A 5 24.21 -51.86 17.39
C PRO A 5 23.88 -50.38 17.53
N LEU A 6 24.49 -49.55 16.69
CA LEU A 6 24.26 -48.12 16.53
C LEU A 6 23.02 -47.94 15.67
N LEU A 7 21.91 -47.47 16.26
CA LEU A 7 20.70 -47.10 15.51
C LEU A 7 20.91 -45.69 14.93
N ILE A 8 21.09 -45.59 13.62
CA ILE A 8 21.12 -44.32 12.89
C ILE A 8 19.65 -43.96 12.57
N CYS A 9 19.12 -42.99 13.29
CA CYS A 9 17.82 -42.35 12.95
C CYS A 9 18.03 -41.40 11.78
N LEU A 10 17.65 -41.81 10.56
CA LEU A 10 17.55 -40.91 9.41
C LEU A 10 16.26 -40.08 9.57
N SER A 11 16.38 -38.85 10.05
CA SER A 11 15.29 -37.88 9.99
C SER A 11 15.22 -37.31 8.57
N THR A 12 14.26 -37.80 7.80
CA THR A 12 13.86 -37.19 6.52
C THR A 12 13.19 -35.86 6.79
N PHE A 13 13.88 -34.77 6.56
CA PHE A 13 13.27 -33.46 6.44
C PHE A 13 12.45 -33.41 5.16
N VAL A 14 11.12 -33.57 5.29
CA VAL A 14 10.18 -33.26 4.21
C VAL A 14 10.03 -31.75 4.18
N CYS A 15 10.74 -31.09 3.25
CA CYS A 15 10.54 -29.71 2.96
C CYS A 15 9.20 -29.58 2.19
N PHE A 16 8.10 -29.26 2.89
CA PHE A 16 6.88 -28.85 2.22
C PHE A 16 7.14 -27.47 1.60
N ALA A 17 7.18 -27.40 0.28
CA ALA A 17 7.07 -26.12 -0.41
C ALA A 17 5.69 -25.54 -0.08
N ALA A 18 5.66 -24.37 0.58
CA ALA A 18 4.41 -23.66 0.86
C ALA A 18 3.70 -23.36 -0.46
N SER A 19 2.39 -23.58 -0.53
CA SER A 19 1.63 -23.26 -1.72
C SER A 19 1.50 -21.74 -1.91
N ALA A 20 1.32 -21.26 -3.14
CA ALA A 20 1.11 -19.83 -3.41
C ALA A 20 -0.14 -19.25 -2.70
N ALA A 21 -1.02 -20.10 -2.15
CA ALA A 21 -2.12 -19.67 -1.30
C ALA A 21 -1.69 -19.35 0.15
N GLU A 22 -0.53 -19.88 0.58
CA GLU A 22 0.00 -19.71 1.95
C GLU A 22 1.05 -18.61 2.05
N THR A 23 1.52 -18.09 0.91
CA THR A 23 2.54 -17.05 0.83
C THR A 23 2.08 -15.87 -0.01
N PHE A 24 2.78 -14.74 0.13
CA PHE A 24 2.60 -13.53 -0.68
C PHE A 24 3.95 -12.87 -0.92
N VAL A 25 3.99 -11.82 -1.72
CA VAL A 25 5.19 -11.01 -1.95
C VAL A 25 4.88 -9.52 -1.80
N ASN A 26 5.86 -8.77 -1.33
CA ASN A 26 5.84 -7.31 -1.33
C ASN A 26 6.33 -6.73 -2.68
N PRO A 27 5.98 -5.45 -2.99
CA PRO A 27 4.98 -4.60 -2.34
C PRO A 27 3.55 -5.02 -2.68
N ILE A 28 2.61 -4.77 -1.74
CA ILE A 28 1.19 -5.12 -1.90
C ILE A 28 0.39 -4.03 -2.62
N SER A 29 0.86 -2.80 -2.62
CA SER A 29 0.23 -1.65 -3.27
C SER A 29 1.26 -0.61 -3.65
N GLU A 30 0.95 0.23 -4.62
CA GLU A 30 1.64 1.51 -4.84
C GLU A 30 1.07 2.54 -3.87
N GLY A 31 1.89 3.48 -3.45
CA GLY A 31 1.46 4.55 -2.57
C GLY A 31 2.48 4.89 -1.52
N ALA A 32 2.13 5.87 -0.70
CA ALA A 32 2.94 6.41 0.38
C ALA A 32 2.12 6.50 1.65
N ASP A 33 2.80 6.72 2.77
CA ASP A 33 2.22 7.11 4.04
C ASP A 33 1.05 6.18 4.43
N PRO A 34 1.30 4.84 4.49
CA PRO A 34 0.24 3.87 4.66
C PRO A 34 -0.34 3.93 6.07
N TRP A 35 -1.67 3.91 6.15
CA TRP A 35 -2.39 3.70 7.39
C TRP A 35 -3.41 2.59 7.23
N VAL A 36 -3.40 1.64 8.17
CA VAL A 36 -4.39 0.56 8.24
C VAL A 36 -4.81 0.30 9.68
N THR A 37 -6.10 0.09 9.88
CA THR A 37 -6.67 -0.31 11.18
C THR A 37 -7.67 -1.45 11.00
N LYS A 38 -7.99 -2.14 12.10
CA LYS A 38 -9.04 -3.18 12.11
C LYS A 38 -10.41 -2.57 12.39
N TYR A 39 -11.43 -3.10 11.69
CA TYR A 39 -12.83 -2.84 11.94
C TYR A 39 -13.61 -4.17 11.88
N GLY A 40 -13.90 -4.73 13.04
CA GLY A 40 -14.41 -6.08 13.12
C GLY A 40 -13.41 -7.10 12.59
N ASP A 41 -13.85 -7.88 11.61
CA ASP A 41 -13.05 -8.88 10.88
C ASP A 41 -12.32 -8.31 9.64
N LYS A 42 -12.47 -6.99 9.37
CA LYS A 42 -11.90 -6.33 8.19
C LYS A 42 -10.74 -5.40 8.55
N TYR A 43 -10.00 -5.04 7.52
CA TYR A 43 -8.99 -3.98 7.52
C TYR A 43 -9.52 -2.78 6.76
N ILE A 44 -9.34 -1.59 7.32
CA ILE A 44 -9.58 -0.31 6.65
C ILE A 44 -8.24 0.33 6.39
N TRP A 45 -7.88 0.45 5.12
CA TRP A 45 -6.75 1.23 4.64
C TRP A 45 -7.22 2.65 4.35
N CYS A 46 -6.50 3.65 4.85
CA CYS A 46 -6.81 5.05 4.66
C CYS A 46 -5.75 5.71 3.78
N HIS A 47 -6.16 6.23 2.64
CA HIS A 47 -5.25 6.80 1.65
C HIS A 47 -5.70 8.18 1.18
N SER A 48 -4.71 9.02 0.86
CA SER A 48 -4.97 10.25 0.11
C SER A 48 -5.50 9.90 -1.28
N GLU A 49 -6.60 10.54 -1.65
CA GLU A 49 -7.21 10.41 -2.98
C GLU A 49 -6.70 11.52 -3.89
N SER A 50 -5.66 11.21 -4.65
CA SER A 50 -5.04 12.14 -5.62
C SER A 50 -4.63 13.50 -5.01
N ASN A 51 -4.26 13.54 -3.74
CA ASN A 51 -3.98 14.75 -2.96
C ASN A 51 -5.15 15.75 -2.90
N GLN A 52 -6.39 15.30 -3.16
CA GLN A 52 -7.59 16.14 -3.18
C GLN A 52 -8.76 15.55 -2.40
N GLY A 53 -8.52 14.52 -1.63
CA GLY A 53 -9.54 13.86 -0.84
C GLY A 53 -9.00 12.68 -0.06
N VAL A 54 -9.91 11.87 0.48
CA VAL A 54 -9.59 10.66 1.22
C VAL A 54 -10.43 9.50 0.70
N ALA A 55 -9.78 8.38 0.45
CA ALA A 55 -10.41 7.11 0.16
C ALA A 55 -10.11 6.10 1.26
N LEU A 56 -11.11 5.33 1.63
CA LEU A 56 -10.97 4.12 2.43
C LEU A 56 -11.00 2.91 1.49
N TRP A 57 -10.07 1.99 1.73
CA TRP A 57 -10.06 0.71 1.04
C TRP A 57 -10.34 -0.37 2.08
N ILE A 58 -11.31 -1.22 1.84
CA ILE A 58 -11.79 -2.22 2.81
C ILE A 58 -11.48 -3.60 2.30
N SER A 59 -10.78 -4.39 3.12
CA SER A 59 -10.35 -5.74 2.81
C SER A 59 -10.61 -6.71 3.95
N ASP A 60 -10.86 -7.98 3.61
CA ASP A 60 -10.89 -9.09 4.57
C ASP A 60 -9.46 -9.60 4.89
N ARG A 61 -8.44 -9.08 4.19
CA ARG A 61 -7.04 -9.54 4.25
C ARG A 61 -6.07 -8.38 4.37
N LEU A 62 -5.01 -8.58 5.13
CA LEU A 62 -3.93 -7.61 5.24
C LEU A 62 -3.03 -7.57 3.98
N THR A 63 -2.94 -8.68 3.25
CA THR A 63 -2.15 -8.78 2.01
C THR A 63 -2.85 -8.21 0.76
N SER A 64 -4.03 -7.62 0.94
CA SER A 64 -4.79 -6.92 -0.10
C SER A 64 -5.38 -5.63 0.45
N ILE A 65 -5.32 -4.54 -0.29
CA ILE A 65 -5.96 -3.29 0.12
C ILE A 65 -7.48 -3.30 -0.03
N GLY A 66 -8.03 -4.22 -0.86
CA GLY A 66 -9.48 -4.45 -1.00
C GLY A 66 -10.20 -3.46 -1.91
N THR A 67 -11.43 -3.10 -1.53
CA THR A 67 -12.35 -2.31 -2.35
C THR A 67 -12.29 -0.82 -1.97
N ARG A 68 -12.20 0.05 -2.99
CA ARG A 68 -12.05 1.50 -2.85
C ARG A 68 -13.40 2.20 -2.60
N HIS A 69 -13.41 3.11 -1.61
CA HIS A 69 -14.54 3.99 -1.29
C HIS A 69 -14.01 5.42 -1.05
N VAL A 70 -14.34 6.36 -1.92
CA VAL A 70 -14.04 7.78 -1.68
C VAL A 70 -15.02 8.31 -0.64
N VAL A 71 -14.52 8.70 0.53
CA VAL A 71 -15.35 9.13 1.67
C VAL A 71 -15.37 10.64 1.85
N TRP A 72 -14.38 11.34 1.30
CA TRP A 72 -14.34 12.79 1.34
C TRP A 72 -13.55 13.35 0.15
N THR A 73 -14.05 14.46 -0.41
CA THR A 73 -13.39 15.23 -1.46
C THR A 73 -13.21 16.67 -0.99
N ALA A 74 -12.00 17.19 -1.13
CA ALA A 74 -11.68 18.57 -0.76
C ALA A 74 -12.45 19.56 -1.66
N PRO A 75 -12.81 20.74 -1.16
CA PRO A 75 -13.43 21.78 -1.96
C PRO A 75 -12.47 22.28 -3.04
N GLU A 76 -13.00 22.86 -4.11
CA GLU A 76 -12.15 23.37 -5.21
C GLU A 76 -11.18 24.47 -4.78
N LYS A 77 -11.57 25.28 -3.78
CA LYS A 77 -10.82 26.43 -3.24
C LYS A 77 -10.92 26.50 -1.73
N GLY A 78 -9.92 27.07 -1.10
CA GLY A 78 -9.88 27.29 0.35
C GLY A 78 -8.63 26.74 1.00
N PRO A 79 -8.50 26.86 2.31
CA PRO A 79 -7.27 26.55 3.03
C PRO A 79 -6.94 25.05 3.14
N TYR A 80 -7.88 24.17 2.77
CA TYR A 80 -7.71 22.70 2.76
C TYR A 80 -8.17 22.10 1.43
N SER A 81 -8.01 22.84 0.33
CA SER A 81 -8.51 22.44 -1.00
C SER A 81 -7.53 21.59 -1.79
N LYS A 82 -6.28 21.49 -1.35
CA LYS A 82 -5.19 20.84 -2.08
C LYS A 82 -4.24 20.12 -1.12
N GLU A 83 -3.43 19.24 -1.72
CA GLU A 83 -2.33 18.57 -1.03
C GLU A 83 -2.78 17.92 0.27
N VAL A 84 -3.84 17.11 0.17
CA VAL A 84 -4.36 16.30 1.28
C VAL A 84 -3.42 15.13 1.47
N TRP A 85 -2.64 15.14 2.58
CA TRP A 85 -1.57 14.18 2.83
C TRP A 85 -1.81 13.33 4.06
N ALA A 86 -1.21 12.13 4.06
CA ALA A 86 -1.07 11.22 5.18
C ALA A 86 -2.32 11.07 6.07
N PRO A 87 -3.48 10.68 5.51
CA PRO A 87 -4.69 10.52 6.31
C PRO A 87 -4.59 9.30 7.23
N GLU A 88 -4.91 9.49 8.51
CA GLU A 88 -4.99 8.45 9.53
C GLU A 88 -6.39 8.35 10.11
N ILE A 89 -7.02 7.16 10.04
CA ILE A 89 -8.38 6.94 10.55
C ILE A 89 -8.39 6.26 11.92
N HIS A 90 -9.10 6.83 12.89
CA HIS A 90 -9.23 6.35 14.26
C HIS A 90 -10.70 6.28 14.67
N PHE A 91 -11.12 5.22 15.37
CA PHE A 91 -12.46 5.12 15.95
C PHE A 91 -12.43 5.63 17.41
N LEU A 92 -12.97 6.83 17.63
CA LEU A 92 -12.94 7.53 18.90
C LEU A 92 -14.34 8.04 19.25
N ASP A 93 -14.78 7.88 20.49
CA ASP A 93 -16.06 8.41 20.99
C ASP A 93 -17.28 8.04 20.11
N GLY A 94 -17.28 6.81 19.56
CA GLY A 94 -18.39 6.30 18.74
C GLY A 94 -18.43 6.78 17.29
N HIS A 95 -17.40 7.52 16.85
CA HIS A 95 -17.27 8.03 15.48
C HIS A 95 -15.87 7.72 14.90
N TRP A 96 -15.80 7.70 13.59
CA TRP A 96 -14.51 7.68 12.88
C TRP A 96 -13.99 9.10 12.71
N HIS A 97 -12.70 9.26 12.97
CA HIS A 97 -11.98 10.53 12.81
C HIS A 97 -10.78 10.29 11.91
N ILE A 98 -10.69 11.05 10.82
CA ILE A 98 -9.54 11.00 9.91
C ILE A 98 -8.75 12.27 10.09
N TYR A 99 -7.53 12.14 10.59
CA TYR A 99 -6.59 13.25 10.71
C TYR A 99 -5.85 13.40 9.39
N VAL A 100 -5.82 14.62 8.84
CA VAL A 100 -5.18 14.92 7.56
C VAL A 100 -4.39 16.21 7.64
N ALA A 101 -3.31 16.30 6.89
CA ALA A 101 -2.70 17.56 6.55
C ALA A 101 -3.27 18.05 5.22
N ALA A 102 -3.57 19.35 5.12
CA ALA A 102 -4.03 19.94 3.86
C ALA A 102 -3.63 21.40 3.74
N SER A 103 -3.58 21.92 2.51
CA SER A 103 -3.20 23.29 2.19
C SER A 103 -4.09 23.89 1.09
N ASP A 104 -3.79 25.12 0.69
CA ASP A 104 -4.36 25.80 -0.48
C ASP A 104 -3.57 25.52 -1.78
N GLY A 105 -2.62 24.57 -1.74
CA GLY A 105 -1.68 24.24 -2.82
C GLY A 105 -0.28 24.82 -2.60
N LYS A 106 -0.03 25.45 -1.43
CA LYS A 106 1.30 25.92 -1.04
C LYS A 106 1.79 25.13 0.17
N ASN A 107 2.92 24.46 0.03
CA ASN A 107 3.48 23.65 1.11
C ASN A 107 3.54 24.39 2.46
N ALA A 108 3.96 25.65 2.48
CA ALA A 108 4.07 26.45 3.71
C ALA A 108 2.73 26.68 4.44
N ASN A 109 1.60 26.40 3.80
CA ASN A 109 0.25 26.59 4.35
C ASN A 109 -0.40 25.28 4.86
N HIS A 110 0.36 24.18 4.95
CA HIS A 110 -0.19 22.94 5.51
C HIS A 110 -0.54 23.10 6.99
N LEU A 111 -1.76 22.71 7.31
CA LEU A 111 -2.30 22.64 8.67
C LEU A 111 -3.00 21.30 8.88
N ALA A 112 -3.15 20.93 10.15
CA ALA A 112 -3.85 19.71 10.55
C ALA A 112 -5.36 19.92 10.63
N TYR A 113 -6.13 19.05 10.00
CA TYR A 113 -7.59 18.99 10.02
C TYR A 113 -8.09 17.62 10.46
N VAL A 114 -9.33 17.56 10.92
CA VAL A 114 -10.00 16.31 11.28
C VAL A 114 -11.30 16.17 10.48
N LEU A 115 -11.46 15.06 9.82
CA LEU A 115 -12.71 14.67 9.20
C LEU A 115 -13.43 13.74 10.18
N ARG A 116 -14.63 14.10 10.64
CA ARG A 116 -15.43 13.28 11.55
C ARG A 116 -16.60 12.65 10.81
N SER A 117 -16.77 11.33 10.94
CA SER A 117 -17.92 10.61 10.38
C SER A 117 -19.22 11.03 11.07
N ARG A 118 -20.33 10.97 10.34
CA ARG A 118 -21.66 11.23 10.90
C ARG A 118 -22.05 10.23 11.97
N ASP A 119 -21.67 8.97 11.81
CA ASP A 119 -22.01 7.86 12.71
C ASP A 119 -20.88 6.81 12.75
N ALA A 120 -21.13 5.64 13.34
CA ALA A 120 -20.15 4.57 13.53
C ALA A 120 -19.82 3.79 12.23
N ASP A 121 -20.51 4.04 11.11
CA ASP A 121 -20.14 3.47 9.82
C ASP A 121 -18.98 4.27 9.21
N PRO A 122 -17.81 3.63 8.92
CA PRO A 122 -16.68 4.32 8.31
C PRO A 122 -16.96 4.86 6.91
N LEU A 123 -18.00 4.40 6.25
CA LEU A 123 -18.43 4.88 4.93
C LEU A 123 -19.51 5.98 5.01
N SER A 124 -19.95 6.38 6.21
CA SER A 124 -20.88 7.49 6.37
C SER A 124 -20.22 8.82 5.98
N PRO A 125 -21.01 9.87 5.64
CA PRO A 125 -20.47 11.17 5.28
C PRO A 125 -19.59 11.79 6.38
N TYR A 126 -18.52 12.48 5.98
CA TYR A 126 -17.59 13.16 6.86
C TYR A 126 -17.76 14.66 6.84
N THR A 127 -17.58 15.31 8.00
CA THR A 127 -17.52 16.77 8.17
C THR A 127 -16.13 17.20 8.59
N VAL A 128 -15.66 18.33 8.06
CA VAL A 128 -14.32 18.89 8.36
C VAL A 128 -14.38 19.72 9.64
N HIS A 129 -13.40 19.49 10.53
CA HIS A 129 -13.13 20.28 11.72
C HIS A 129 -11.70 20.83 11.67
N GLY A 130 -11.48 22.02 12.19
CA GLY A 130 -10.15 22.65 12.24
C GLY A 130 -10.04 23.90 11.36
N PRO A 131 -8.82 24.40 11.13
CA PRO A 131 -7.57 23.74 11.51
C PRO A 131 -7.40 23.62 13.02
N LEU A 132 -6.78 22.49 13.45
CA LEU A 132 -6.42 22.32 14.87
C LEU A 132 -5.37 23.36 15.27
N PRO A 133 -5.43 23.91 16.52
CA PRO A 133 -4.48 24.92 16.96
C PRO A 133 -3.10 24.31 17.26
N THR A 134 -2.25 24.18 16.24
CA THR A 134 -0.90 23.59 16.29
C THR A 134 0.21 24.58 16.64
N GLY A 135 -0.12 25.80 17.10
CA GLY A 135 0.81 26.84 17.48
C GLY A 135 1.19 26.84 18.97
N ASP A 136 1.97 27.83 19.38
CA ASP A 136 2.54 27.97 20.74
C ASP A 136 1.63 28.73 21.73
N GLY A 137 0.45 29.17 21.30
CA GLY A 137 -0.46 29.95 22.10
C GLY A 137 -1.14 29.18 23.21
N LYS A 138 -1.03 29.70 24.42
CA LYS A 138 -1.70 29.12 25.62
C LYS A 138 -3.22 29.24 25.57
N ASP A 139 -3.75 30.08 24.72
CA ASP A 139 -5.20 30.35 24.54
C ASP A 139 -5.82 29.62 23.33
N GLY A 140 -5.02 28.83 22.62
CA GLY A 140 -5.45 28.17 21.37
C GLY A 140 -5.76 29.13 20.23
N LYS A 141 -5.42 30.41 20.36
CA LYS A 141 -5.70 31.49 19.38
C LYS A 141 -4.47 31.98 18.67
N SER A 142 -3.27 31.58 19.10
CA SER A 142 -2.03 31.96 18.41
C SER A 142 -2.04 31.41 16.99
N PRO A 143 -1.34 32.09 16.05
CA PRO A 143 -1.26 31.60 14.67
C PRO A 143 -0.82 30.14 14.65
N ASN A 144 -1.52 29.32 13.88
CA ASN A 144 -1.12 27.95 13.65
C ASN A 144 0.25 27.92 12.97
N VAL A 145 1.01 26.91 13.31
CA VAL A 145 2.27 26.60 12.64
C VAL A 145 2.07 25.36 11.79
N TRP A 146 2.76 25.28 10.68
CA TRP A 146 2.76 24.15 9.76
C TRP A 146 2.78 22.81 10.51
N ALA A 147 1.88 21.91 10.14
CA ALA A 147 1.67 20.64 10.81
C ALA A 147 1.16 19.58 9.85
N ILE A 148 1.79 18.39 9.88
CA ILE A 148 1.42 17.22 9.10
C ILE A 148 1.47 15.95 9.97
N ASP A 149 0.97 14.84 9.46
CA ASP A 149 1.12 13.48 10.01
C ASP A 149 0.65 13.37 11.46
N MET A 150 -0.56 13.86 11.74
CA MET A 150 -1.09 13.84 13.10
C MET A 150 -1.68 12.48 13.45
N THR A 151 -1.19 11.89 14.55
CA THR A 151 -1.71 10.67 15.18
C THR A 151 -2.21 10.92 16.59
N VAL A 152 -2.89 9.94 17.19
CA VAL A 152 -3.50 10.03 18.53
C VAL A 152 -2.89 9.02 19.47
N LEU A 153 -2.37 9.49 20.62
CA LEU A 153 -1.94 8.68 21.75
C LEU A 153 -3.04 8.66 22.81
N GLU A 154 -3.49 7.47 23.22
CA GLU A 154 -4.28 7.27 24.42
C GLU A 154 -3.38 6.74 25.55
N GLN A 155 -3.23 7.53 26.62
CA GLN A 155 -2.35 7.19 27.75
C GLN A 155 -2.98 7.62 29.08
N GLY A 156 -3.09 6.68 30.02
CA GLY A 156 -3.62 6.97 31.36
C GLY A 156 -5.05 7.53 31.35
N GLY A 157 -5.89 7.12 30.40
CA GLY A 157 -7.27 7.60 30.24
C GLY A 157 -7.38 9.00 29.64
N LYS A 158 -6.29 9.57 29.16
CA LYS A 158 -6.23 10.86 28.47
C LYS A 158 -5.79 10.66 27.03
N ARG A 159 -6.11 11.65 26.17
CA ARG A 159 -5.70 11.68 24.77
C ARG A 159 -4.74 12.81 24.49
N TYR A 160 -3.81 12.53 23.60
CA TYR A 160 -2.81 13.47 23.12
C TYR A 160 -2.70 13.34 21.60
N ALA A 161 -2.60 14.50 20.92
CA ALA A 161 -2.22 14.52 19.51
C ALA A 161 -0.70 14.61 19.40
N ILE A 162 -0.09 13.84 18.51
CA ILE A 162 1.34 13.91 18.17
C ILE A 162 1.46 14.14 16.67
N TRP A 163 2.32 15.06 16.23
CA TRP A 163 2.47 15.40 14.82
C TRP A 163 3.87 15.89 14.46
N SER A 164 4.15 15.93 13.17
CA SER A 164 5.30 16.64 12.61
C SER A 164 4.94 18.12 12.41
N GLY A 165 5.74 19.03 12.92
CA GLY A 165 5.49 20.47 12.81
C GLY A 165 6.76 21.28 12.63
N TRP A 166 6.64 22.46 12.03
CA TRP A 166 7.75 23.41 12.02
C TRP A 166 7.94 24.05 13.40
N ASP A 167 9.19 24.38 13.73
CA ASP A 167 9.50 25.04 14.99
C ASP A 167 8.99 26.50 15.03
N ALA A 168 9.00 27.17 13.87
CA ALA A 168 8.40 28.51 13.70
C ALA A 168 7.89 28.65 12.24
N PRO A 169 7.05 29.66 11.96
CA PRO A 169 6.56 29.90 10.61
C PRO A 169 7.71 30.11 9.60
N GLY A 170 7.72 29.30 8.53
CA GLY A 170 8.65 29.41 7.41
C GLY A 170 10.06 28.86 7.64
N THR A 171 10.32 28.17 8.76
CA THR A 171 11.66 27.64 9.07
C THR A 171 12.00 26.36 8.36
N ASP A 172 11.00 25.58 7.94
CA ASP A 172 11.18 24.25 7.34
C ASP A 172 11.92 23.23 8.23
N GLN A 173 11.90 23.46 9.55
CA GLN A 173 12.47 22.55 10.54
C GLN A 173 11.37 21.66 11.11
N GLN A 174 11.31 20.41 10.67
CA GLN A 174 10.31 19.45 11.08
C GLN A 174 10.74 18.72 12.36
N PHE A 175 10.02 18.99 13.45
CA PHE A 175 10.18 18.34 14.74
C PHE A 175 8.89 17.64 15.15
N LEU A 176 8.95 16.76 16.14
CA LEU A 176 7.76 16.16 16.73
C LEU A 176 7.23 17.02 17.86
N TYR A 177 5.93 17.22 17.84
CA TYR A 177 5.18 17.94 18.88
C TYR A 177 4.07 17.06 19.44
N ILE A 178 3.71 17.34 20.70
CA ILE A 178 2.59 16.73 21.40
C ILE A 178 1.72 17.80 22.02
N ALA A 179 0.41 17.61 22.04
CA ALA A 179 -0.52 18.47 22.77
C ALA A 179 -1.65 17.62 23.40
N PRO A 180 -2.20 18.05 24.56
CA PRO A 180 -3.37 17.37 25.14
C PRO A 180 -4.59 17.61 24.27
N MET A 181 -5.48 16.64 24.20
CA MET A 181 -6.76 16.72 23.50
C MET A 181 -7.92 16.84 24.48
N LYS A 182 -8.85 17.76 24.21
CA LYS A 182 -10.13 17.87 24.91
C LYS A 182 -11.18 16.94 24.31
N SER A 183 -11.14 16.76 23.00
CA SER A 183 -11.96 15.85 22.22
C SER A 183 -11.19 15.40 20.97
N PRO A 184 -11.67 14.41 20.22
CA PRO A 184 -11.02 14.03 18.96
C PRO A 184 -10.88 15.17 17.93
N THR A 185 -11.63 16.25 18.07
CA THR A 185 -11.61 17.41 17.16
C THR A 185 -11.11 18.71 17.80
N GLU A 186 -10.59 18.66 19.04
CA GLU A 186 -10.20 19.86 19.78
C GLU A 186 -8.98 19.58 20.66
N LEU A 187 -7.91 20.38 20.53
CA LEU A 187 -6.77 20.39 21.44
C LEU A 187 -7.08 21.17 22.72
N ALA A 188 -6.52 20.74 23.86
CA ALA A 188 -6.78 21.32 25.19
C ALA A 188 -5.69 22.28 25.65
N GLY A 189 -4.61 22.46 24.89
CA GLY A 189 -3.48 23.30 25.28
C GLY A 189 -2.47 23.53 24.16
N PRO A 190 -1.41 24.30 24.41
CA PRO A 190 -0.37 24.54 23.45
C PRO A 190 0.43 23.26 23.16
N ARG A 191 1.13 23.27 22.02
CA ARG A 191 2.07 22.20 21.69
C ARG A 191 3.28 22.20 22.64
N VAL A 192 3.81 21.02 22.89
CA VAL A 192 5.07 20.79 23.57
C VAL A 192 6.02 20.13 22.59
N LEU A 193 7.27 20.59 22.51
CA LEU A 193 8.30 19.96 21.69
C LEU A 193 8.64 18.58 22.27
N LEU A 194 8.34 17.52 21.51
CA LEU A 194 8.58 16.16 21.93
C LEU A 194 9.98 15.67 21.55
N ALA A 195 10.38 15.88 20.30
CA ALA A 195 11.71 15.50 19.81
C ALA A 195 12.15 16.35 18.61
N LYS A 196 13.44 16.69 18.60
CA LYS A 196 14.11 17.28 17.43
C LYS A 196 14.71 16.19 16.53
N ASN A 197 15.14 16.57 15.34
CA ASN A 197 15.76 15.70 14.34
C ASN A 197 17.30 15.89 14.25
N ASP A 198 17.93 16.37 15.31
CA ASP A 198 19.35 16.72 15.35
C ASP A 198 20.10 16.14 16.56
N THR A 199 19.46 15.21 17.27
CA THR A 199 20.09 14.51 18.39
C THR A 199 21.19 13.58 17.91
N TYR A 200 20.93 12.88 16.79
CA TYR A 200 21.87 11.94 16.20
C TYR A 200 22.10 12.28 14.72
N LEU A 201 23.31 12.03 14.22
CA LEU A 201 23.67 12.34 12.83
C LEU A 201 22.84 11.54 11.81
N TRP A 202 22.42 10.31 12.16
CA TRP A 202 21.59 9.49 11.28
C TRP A 202 20.17 10.05 11.05
N GLU A 203 19.73 11.04 11.83
CA GLU A 203 18.47 11.75 11.61
C GLU A 203 18.58 12.78 10.47
N ARG A 204 19.80 13.11 10.04
CA ARG A 204 20.07 14.09 8.99
C ARG A 204 20.17 13.44 7.62
N THR A 205 19.84 14.20 6.57
CA THR A 205 19.79 13.71 5.18
C THR A 205 21.12 13.16 4.68
N GLU A 206 22.25 13.78 5.08
CA GLU A 206 23.61 13.40 4.69
C GLU A 206 24.41 12.83 5.85
N GLU A 207 23.77 12.54 6.98
CA GLU A 207 24.43 12.14 8.23
C GLU A 207 25.51 13.15 8.69
N LYS A 208 25.26 14.45 8.41
CA LYS A 208 26.11 15.57 8.80
C LYS A 208 25.31 16.59 9.61
N GLN A 209 25.93 17.22 10.60
CA GLN A 209 25.23 18.14 11.51
C GLN A 209 24.58 19.33 10.79
N GLU A 210 25.21 19.86 9.75
CA GLU A 210 24.73 20.99 8.96
C GLU A 210 23.68 20.62 7.91
N SER A 211 23.49 19.34 7.61
CA SER A 211 22.47 18.91 6.66
C SER A 211 21.08 18.97 7.26
N ARG A 212 20.07 19.07 6.41
CA ARG A 212 18.66 19.05 6.82
C ARG A 212 18.29 17.71 7.47
N GLY A 213 17.37 17.75 8.42
CA GLY A 213 16.71 16.57 8.98
C GLY A 213 15.20 16.74 8.98
N LEU A 214 14.50 15.62 9.07
CA LEU A 214 13.07 15.56 9.29
C LEU A 214 12.79 14.73 10.55
N ALA A 215 11.66 14.98 11.18
CA ALA A 215 11.01 14.05 12.10
C ALA A 215 9.53 14.09 11.76
N GLU A 216 9.03 13.04 11.12
CA GLU A 216 7.67 12.97 10.58
C GLU A 216 7.07 11.58 10.73
N GLY A 217 5.78 11.39 10.36
CA GLY A 217 5.08 10.12 10.43
C GLY A 217 5.12 9.48 11.81
N PRO A 218 4.82 10.20 12.92
CA PRO A 218 4.82 9.59 14.24
C PRO A 218 3.74 8.53 14.34
N GLN A 219 4.07 7.34 14.89
CA GLN A 219 3.13 6.24 15.06
C GLN A 219 3.22 5.63 16.46
N ILE A 220 2.07 5.38 17.05
CA ILE A 220 1.97 4.84 18.40
C ILE A 220 2.06 3.32 18.36
N LEU A 221 2.91 2.77 19.23
CA LEU A 221 3.00 1.34 19.46
C LEU A 221 2.99 1.08 20.96
N GLN A 222 1.97 0.34 21.43
CA GLN A 222 1.84 -0.02 22.84
C GLN A 222 1.90 -1.53 23.01
N ASN A 223 2.74 -2.00 23.93
CA ASN A 223 2.89 -3.41 24.25
C ASN A 223 3.35 -3.62 25.70
N GLY A 224 2.71 -4.52 26.44
CA GLY A 224 3.13 -4.91 27.79
C GLY A 224 3.21 -3.75 28.80
N GLY A 225 2.37 -2.72 28.64
CA GLY A 225 2.38 -1.51 29.48
C GLY A 225 3.43 -0.47 29.07
N ARG A 226 4.22 -0.73 28.03
CA ARG A 226 5.16 0.22 27.44
C ARG A 226 4.50 0.99 26.30
N THR A 227 4.88 2.24 26.12
CA THR A 227 4.39 3.12 25.06
C THR A 227 5.57 3.65 24.27
N PHE A 228 5.50 3.47 22.97
CA PHE A 228 6.50 3.91 22.00
C PHE A 228 5.87 4.83 20.96
N VAL A 229 6.66 5.78 20.47
CA VAL A 229 6.38 6.55 19.26
C VAL A 229 7.50 6.28 18.28
N THR A 230 7.21 5.58 17.19
CA THR A 230 8.13 5.54 16.06
C THR A 230 7.97 6.83 15.25
N TYR A 231 9.03 7.26 14.60
CA TYR A 231 9.00 8.42 13.69
C TYR A 231 9.97 8.18 12.54
N SER A 232 9.68 8.80 11.43
CA SER A 232 10.51 8.70 10.24
C SER A 232 11.45 9.89 10.14
N THR A 233 12.66 9.64 9.62
CA THR A 233 13.71 10.67 9.61
C THR A 233 14.64 10.53 8.41
N ALA A 234 15.61 11.41 8.28
CA ALA A 234 16.39 11.77 7.12
C ALA A 234 15.54 12.54 6.10
N ALA A 235 15.05 11.92 5.02
CA ALA A 235 14.10 12.56 4.11
C ALA A 235 13.31 11.53 3.31
N SER A 236 12.00 11.72 3.21
CA SER A 236 11.08 10.80 2.52
C SER A 236 11.35 10.65 1.02
N TRP A 237 12.04 11.59 0.39
CA TRP A 237 12.47 11.50 -1.02
C TRP A 237 13.84 10.83 -1.23
N LEU A 238 14.56 10.49 -0.15
CA LEU A 238 15.89 9.86 -0.20
C LEU A 238 15.83 8.36 0.07
N PRO A 239 16.79 7.58 -0.44
CA PRO A 239 16.90 6.16 -0.13
C PRO A 239 17.32 5.87 1.32
N THR A 240 17.74 6.90 2.05
CA THR A 240 18.21 6.83 3.45
C THR A 240 17.11 7.06 4.48
N TYR A 241 15.86 7.26 4.08
CA TYR A 241 14.71 7.35 4.99
C TYR A 241 14.63 6.13 5.89
N LYS A 242 14.39 6.33 7.19
CA LYS A 242 14.47 5.27 8.21
C LYS A 242 13.62 5.65 9.44
N LEU A 243 13.43 4.70 10.35
CA LEU A 243 12.68 4.91 11.59
C LEU A 243 13.58 5.14 12.79
N GLY A 244 13.26 6.18 13.54
CA GLY A 244 13.66 6.37 14.92
C GLY A 244 12.55 5.92 15.88
N LEU A 245 12.84 5.93 17.19
CA LEU A 245 11.90 5.54 18.23
C LEU A 245 12.10 6.35 19.49
N LEU A 246 10.99 6.79 20.07
CA LEU A 246 10.88 7.37 21.40
C LEU A 246 10.15 6.36 22.29
N GLU A 247 10.58 6.22 23.53
CA GLU A 247 9.88 5.46 24.56
C GLU A 247 9.42 6.38 25.69
N LEU A 248 8.17 6.26 26.10
CA LEU A 248 7.64 6.93 27.28
C LEU A 248 8.14 6.18 28.54
N THR A 249 9.17 6.70 29.17
CA THR A 249 9.80 6.14 30.37
C THR A 249 9.37 6.85 31.66
N GLY A 250 8.84 8.06 31.54
CA GLY A 250 8.21 8.81 32.64
C GLY A 250 6.69 8.65 32.67
N GLN A 251 6.03 9.44 33.52
CA GLN A 251 4.58 9.33 33.74
C GLN A 251 3.75 10.34 32.96
N ASP A 252 4.31 11.52 32.68
CA ASP A 252 3.60 12.60 32.00
C ASP A 252 4.04 12.69 30.51
N PRO A 253 3.19 12.35 29.57
CA PRO A 253 3.53 12.49 28.14
C PRO A 253 3.81 13.92 27.69
N LEU A 254 3.37 14.95 28.44
CA LEU A 254 3.64 16.34 28.15
C LEU A 254 4.99 16.85 28.69
N ASP A 255 5.67 16.06 29.51
CA ASP A 255 7.03 16.35 29.93
C ASP A 255 8.03 15.74 28.94
N PRO A 256 8.80 16.53 28.17
CA PRO A 256 9.82 15.99 27.27
C PRO A 256 10.84 15.08 27.96
N ALA A 257 11.12 15.31 29.26
CA ALA A 257 12.04 14.46 30.04
C ALA A 257 11.46 13.06 30.33
N SER A 258 10.15 12.86 30.15
CA SER A 258 9.50 11.55 30.23
C SER A 258 9.77 10.66 29.02
N TRP A 259 10.38 11.18 27.96
CA TRP A 259 10.64 10.44 26.73
C TRP A 259 12.13 10.18 26.54
N THR A 260 12.43 8.92 26.24
CA THR A 260 13.80 8.49 25.91
C THR A 260 13.90 8.17 24.43
N LYS A 261 14.77 8.89 23.73
CA LYS A 261 15.05 8.64 22.31
C LYS A 261 16.05 7.48 22.18
N HIS A 262 15.73 6.49 21.34
CA HIS A 262 16.63 5.40 21.05
C HIS A 262 17.85 5.88 20.24
N PRO A 263 19.09 5.46 20.60
CA PRO A 263 20.30 5.99 19.99
C PRO A 263 20.55 5.54 18.54
N GLU A 264 19.95 4.44 18.12
CA GLU A 264 20.08 3.87 16.78
C GLU A 264 18.75 3.85 16.06
N PRO A 265 18.72 3.89 14.72
CA PRO A 265 17.49 3.67 13.96
C PRO A 265 16.97 2.24 14.21
N VAL A 266 15.67 2.12 14.46
CA VAL A 266 15.03 0.82 14.76
C VAL A 266 14.60 0.06 13.50
N PHE A 267 14.53 0.74 12.36
CA PHE A 267 14.28 0.12 11.06
C PHE A 267 14.88 0.98 9.95
N LYS A 268 15.67 0.39 9.07
CA LYS A 268 16.34 1.09 7.97
C LYS A 268 16.45 0.22 6.72
N GLY A 269 16.57 0.85 5.56
CA GLY A 269 16.78 0.17 4.29
C GLY A 269 18.05 -0.68 4.24
N ASN A 270 18.12 -1.56 3.26
CA ASN A 270 19.26 -2.41 2.95
C ASN A 270 19.58 -2.34 1.43
N ASP A 271 20.38 -3.27 0.91
CA ASP A 271 20.80 -3.26 -0.50
C ASP A 271 19.68 -3.62 -1.49
N SER A 272 18.53 -4.08 -1.02
CA SER A 272 17.38 -4.49 -1.85
C SER A 272 16.11 -3.68 -1.58
N THR A 273 16.03 -2.95 -0.46
CA THR A 273 14.85 -2.17 -0.05
C THR A 273 15.32 -0.83 0.50
N TYR A 274 14.89 0.25 -0.11
CA TYR A 274 15.41 1.59 0.14
C TYR A 274 14.34 2.50 0.72
N GLY A 275 14.76 3.51 1.50
CA GLY A 275 13.91 4.60 1.94
C GLY A 275 12.64 4.11 2.65
N VAL A 276 12.83 3.23 3.65
CA VAL A 276 11.75 2.63 4.44
C VAL A 276 11.30 3.58 5.54
N GLY A 277 10.00 3.74 5.72
CA GLY A 277 9.48 4.59 6.77
C GLY A 277 7.97 4.83 6.68
N HIS A 278 7.50 5.81 7.40
CA HIS A 278 6.09 6.18 7.58
C HIS A 278 5.27 4.94 7.91
N SER A 279 5.44 4.48 9.14
CA SER A 279 4.98 3.16 9.58
C SER A 279 3.55 3.18 10.10
N CYS A 280 2.93 2.00 10.10
CA CYS A 280 1.71 1.72 10.82
C CYS A 280 1.80 0.30 11.39
N PHE A 281 1.10 0.00 12.47
CA PHE A 281 1.17 -1.29 13.16
C PHE A 281 -0.22 -1.88 13.33
N VAL A 282 -0.40 -3.12 12.90
CA VAL A 282 -1.70 -3.79 12.97
C VAL A 282 -1.54 -5.26 13.34
N LYS A 283 -2.57 -5.83 13.93
CA LYS A 283 -2.63 -7.27 14.24
C LYS A 283 -3.06 -8.09 13.02
N SER A 284 -2.55 -9.33 12.95
CA SER A 284 -3.06 -10.37 12.04
C SER A 284 -4.57 -10.61 12.24
N PRO A 285 -5.27 -11.27 11.29
CA PRO A 285 -6.70 -11.57 11.43
C PRO A 285 -7.06 -12.25 12.74
N ASP A 286 -6.29 -13.22 13.22
CA ASP A 286 -6.51 -13.94 14.46
C ASP A 286 -5.91 -13.24 15.72
N GLY A 287 -5.29 -12.07 15.54
CA GLY A 287 -4.73 -11.25 16.61
C GLY A 287 -3.41 -11.72 17.20
N LYS A 288 -2.83 -12.82 16.70
CA LYS A 288 -1.63 -13.43 17.31
C LYS A 288 -0.33 -12.76 16.92
N GLU A 289 -0.26 -12.23 15.69
CA GLU A 289 0.94 -11.60 15.16
C GLU A 289 0.79 -10.08 15.09
N TRP A 290 1.91 -9.38 15.23
CA TRP A 290 2.03 -7.98 14.90
C TRP A 290 2.63 -7.82 13.50
N TRP A 291 2.06 -6.90 12.74
CA TRP A 291 2.49 -6.58 11.39
C TRP A 291 2.88 -5.13 11.29
N HIS A 292 4.05 -4.90 10.74
CA HIS A 292 4.59 -3.61 10.39
C HIS A 292 4.22 -3.30 8.94
N VAL A 293 3.52 -2.20 8.75
CA VAL A 293 3.15 -1.66 7.45
C VAL A 293 3.97 -0.39 7.23
N PHE A 294 4.64 -0.28 6.10
CA PHE A 294 5.52 0.83 5.82
C PHE A 294 5.60 1.09 4.31
N HIS A 295 5.98 2.29 3.90
CA HIS A 295 6.36 2.49 2.52
C HIS A 295 7.86 2.29 2.31
N SER A 296 8.22 1.94 1.08
CA SER A 296 9.60 1.85 0.60
C SER A 296 9.70 2.43 -0.80
N LYS A 297 10.92 2.80 -1.21
CA LYS A 297 11.19 3.23 -2.58
C LYS A 297 11.36 2.04 -3.49
N ARG A 298 11.01 2.20 -4.76
CA ARG A 298 11.13 1.16 -5.78
C ARG A 298 12.59 0.91 -6.19
N ASP A 299 13.40 1.97 -6.17
CA ASP A 299 14.82 1.94 -6.45
C ASP A 299 15.52 3.11 -5.74
N ARG A 300 16.85 3.15 -5.74
CA ARG A 300 17.63 4.21 -5.07
C ARG A 300 17.32 5.62 -5.57
N ASN A 301 16.81 5.77 -6.78
CA ASN A 301 16.56 7.06 -7.43
C ASN A 301 15.06 7.34 -7.63
N SER A 302 14.18 6.59 -6.98
CA SER A 302 12.73 6.69 -7.25
C SER A 302 12.10 8.02 -6.80
N GLY A 303 12.78 8.84 -6.03
CA GLY A 303 12.26 10.12 -5.53
C GLY A 303 10.96 9.93 -4.73
N TRP A 304 9.86 10.47 -5.22
CA TRP A 304 8.55 10.38 -4.58
C TRP A 304 7.77 9.09 -4.89
N ARG A 305 8.30 8.21 -5.75
CA ARG A 305 7.65 6.92 -6.04
C ARG A 305 7.92 5.94 -4.92
N ARG A 306 6.87 5.53 -4.26
CA ARG A 306 6.88 4.65 -3.09
C ARG A 306 5.86 3.54 -3.28
N SER A 307 6.08 2.43 -2.62
CA SER A 307 5.16 1.29 -2.57
C SER A 307 4.99 0.83 -1.15
N VAL A 308 3.83 0.30 -0.84
CA VAL A 308 3.48 -0.20 0.50
C VAL A 308 3.92 -1.65 0.64
N SER A 309 4.66 -1.91 1.70
CA SER A 309 5.11 -3.24 2.09
C SER A 309 4.64 -3.58 3.51
N ILE A 310 4.48 -4.87 3.77
CA ILE A 310 4.10 -5.40 5.08
C ILE A 310 5.04 -6.53 5.47
N GLN A 311 5.36 -6.64 6.75
CA GLN A 311 6.09 -7.79 7.30
C GLN A 311 5.75 -8.00 8.77
N PRO A 312 5.84 -9.23 9.30
CA PRO A 312 5.66 -9.47 10.72
C PRO A 312 6.81 -8.87 11.52
N PHE A 313 6.54 -8.50 12.78
CA PHE A 313 7.55 -8.12 13.74
C PHE A 313 7.22 -8.67 15.13
N THR A 314 8.20 -8.67 16.01
CA THR A 314 8.08 -9.22 17.35
C THR A 314 8.52 -8.21 18.41
N PHE A 315 8.35 -8.56 19.66
CA PHE A 315 8.94 -7.86 20.79
C PHE A 315 9.97 -8.79 21.45
N ASP A 316 11.04 -8.20 21.97
CA ASP A 316 12.00 -8.94 22.79
C ASP A 316 11.44 -9.27 24.18
N ASP A 317 12.21 -10.00 25.00
CA ASP A 317 11.80 -10.41 26.36
C ASP A 317 11.54 -9.22 27.30
N LYS A 318 12.00 -8.03 26.95
CA LYS A 318 11.73 -6.78 27.68
C LYS A 318 10.57 -5.98 27.09
N GLY A 319 9.92 -6.50 26.06
CA GLY A 319 8.82 -5.83 25.36
C GLY A 319 9.25 -4.70 24.43
N PHE A 320 10.51 -4.63 24.03
CA PHE A 320 11.00 -3.67 23.03
C PHE A 320 10.73 -4.19 21.61
N PRO A 321 10.26 -3.35 20.67
CA PRO A 321 9.92 -3.80 19.32
C PRO A 321 11.18 -4.17 18.51
N ASN A 322 11.11 -5.33 17.84
CA ASN A 322 12.11 -5.82 16.91
C ASN A 322 11.48 -5.92 15.51
N PHE A 323 11.67 -4.90 14.69
CA PHE A 323 11.11 -4.83 13.34
C PHE A 323 11.87 -5.69 12.32
N GLY A 324 13.04 -6.23 12.67
CA GLY A 324 13.90 -6.99 11.77
C GLY A 324 14.48 -6.14 10.65
N ASN A 325 14.87 -6.81 9.55
CA ASN A 325 15.31 -6.15 8.33
C ASN A 325 14.17 -6.11 7.30
N PRO A 326 14.08 -5.08 6.46
CA PRO A 326 13.07 -5.05 5.40
C PRO A 326 13.28 -6.20 4.41
N VAL A 327 12.20 -6.92 4.15
CA VAL A 327 12.18 -8.02 3.18
C VAL A 327 12.19 -7.45 1.77
N ALA A 328 13.04 -8.01 0.92
CA ALA A 328 13.18 -7.55 -0.46
C ALA A 328 11.88 -7.72 -1.28
N PRO A 329 11.59 -6.81 -2.21
CA PRO A 329 10.48 -6.96 -3.15
C PRO A 329 10.57 -8.31 -3.91
N GLY A 330 9.40 -8.97 -4.08
CA GLY A 330 9.30 -10.25 -4.78
C GLY A 330 9.75 -11.48 -3.99
N VAL A 331 10.26 -11.31 -2.76
CA VAL A 331 10.59 -12.43 -1.87
C VAL A 331 9.31 -12.94 -1.20
N GLU A 332 9.12 -14.25 -1.29
CA GLU A 332 7.96 -14.92 -0.71
C GLU A 332 7.99 -14.90 0.83
N GLN A 333 6.87 -14.53 1.43
CA GLN A 333 6.65 -14.48 2.86
C GLN A 333 5.39 -15.25 3.24
N PRO A 334 5.32 -15.88 4.43
CA PRO A 334 4.08 -16.40 4.97
C PRO A 334 3.02 -15.29 5.08
N ARG A 335 1.75 -15.64 4.81
CA ARG A 335 0.63 -14.72 5.05
C ARG A 335 0.41 -14.49 6.54
N PRO A 336 -0.23 -13.38 6.92
CA PRO A 336 -0.66 -13.13 8.29
C PRO A 336 -1.47 -14.29 8.85
N SER A 337 -1.18 -14.67 10.10
CA SER A 337 -1.90 -15.78 10.75
C SER A 337 -3.41 -15.51 10.79
N GLY A 338 -4.19 -16.54 10.44
CA GLY A 338 -5.66 -16.43 10.35
C GLY A 338 -6.17 -15.78 9.04
N GLU A 339 -5.28 -15.35 8.12
CA GLU A 339 -5.72 -14.84 6.82
C GLU A 339 -6.26 -15.97 5.94
N VAL A 340 -7.47 -15.79 5.44
CA VAL A 340 -8.14 -16.74 4.55
C VAL A 340 -8.12 -16.24 3.12
N VAL A 341 -7.48 -17.00 2.24
CA VAL A 341 -7.50 -16.73 0.79
C VAL A 341 -8.74 -17.37 0.17
N PRO A 342 -9.56 -16.62 -0.59
CA PRO A 342 -10.70 -17.18 -1.29
C PRO A 342 -10.31 -18.34 -2.22
N LYS A 343 -11.24 -19.27 -2.44
CA LYS A 343 -11.08 -20.35 -3.43
C LYS A 343 -12.19 -20.20 -4.47
N PRO A 344 -11.95 -19.45 -5.56
CA PRO A 344 -12.96 -19.23 -6.57
C PRO A 344 -13.37 -20.54 -7.26
N VAL A 345 -14.67 -20.67 -7.54
CA VAL A 345 -15.26 -21.84 -8.21
C VAL A 345 -15.65 -21.44 -9.62
N LEU A 346 -15.37 -22.33 -10.59
CA LEU A 346 -15.76 -22.14 -11.99
C LEU A 346 -17.15 -22.72 -12.27
N PRO A 347 -17.95 -22.14 -13.17
CA PRO A 347 -17.65 -20.92 -13.94
C PRO A 347 -17.78 -19.66 -13.09
N LEU A 348 -16.93 -18.66 -13.36
CA LEU A 348 -16.94 -17.35 -12.73
C LEU A 348 -17.20 -16.27 -13.77
N SER A 349 -18.08 -15.31 -13.47
CA SER A 349 -18.36 -14.15 -14.30
C SER A 349 -18.40 -12.92 -13.44
N LEU A 350 -17.50 -11.97 -13.71
CA LEU A 350 -17.39 -10.69 -13.04
C LEU A 350 -17.80 -9.59 -14.02
N ASP A 351 -18.85 -8.85 -13.67
CA ASP A 351 -19.39 -7.73 -14.42
C ASP A 351 -18.87 -6.42 -13.78
N PHE A 352 -17.94 -5.76 -14.45
CA PHE A 352 -17.28 -4.56 -13.94
C PHE A 352 -18.17 -3.31 -13.98
N THR A 353 -19.30 -3.35 -14.68
CA THR A 353 -20.28 -2.24 -14.68
C THR A 353 -21.08 -2.17 -13.37
N LYS A 354 -20.99 -3.20 -12.53
CA LYS A 354 -21.63 -3.26 -11.21
C LYS A 354 -20.73 -2.79 -10.06
N GLY A 355 -19.54 -2.28 -10.38
CA GLY A 355 -18.55 -1.84 -9.41
C GLY A 355 -17.39 -2.82 -9.23
N GLN A 356 -16.54 -2.56 -8.24
CA GLN A 356 -15.35 -3.38 -7.97
C GLN A 356 -15.73 -4.71 -7.34
N PRO A 357 -15.41 -5.85 -7.99
CA PRO A 357 -15.57 -7.17 -7.39
C PRO A 357 -14.59 -7.35 -6.22
N LYS A 358 -15.08 -7.85 -5.09
CA LYS A 358 -14.25 -8.13 -3.90
C LYS A 358 -13.27 -9.28 -4.09
N GLU A 359 -13.48 -10.08 -5.12
CA GLU A 359 -12.67 -11.22 -5.51
C GLU A 359 -11.34 -10.83 -6.18
N LEU A 360 -11.18 -9.55 -6.55
CA LEU A 360 -10.00 -9.05 -7.25
C LEU A 360 -9.15 -8.17 -6.34
N SER A 361 -7.85 -8.46 -6.29
CA SER A 361 -6.85 -7.56 -5.69
C SER A 361 -6.20 -6.69 -6.75
N TYR A 362 -6.02 -5.40 -6.41
CA TYR A 362 -5.39 -4.40 -7.25
C TYR A 362 -3.90 -4.22 -6.90
N TYR A 363 -3.05 -4.19 -7.92
CA TYR A 363 -1.61 -3.95 -7.81
C TYR A 363 -1.21 -2.86 -8.79
N GLY A 364 -1.13 -1.63 -8.30
CA GLY A 364 -0.81 -0.47 -9.12
C GLY A 364 -0.99 0.85 -8.37
N HIS A 365 -0.93 1.96 -9.11
CA HIS A 365 -1.15 3.29 -8.57
C HIS A 365 -2.62 3.50 -8.22
N LEU A 366 -2.91 3.83 -6.96
CA LEU A 366 -4.28 3.92 -6.44
C LEU A 366 -5.19 4.84 -7.27
N GLN A 367 -4.63 5.86 -7.89
CA GLN A 367 -5.34 6.82 -8.74
C GLN A 367 -5.58 6.36 -10.20
N PHE A 368 -5.06 5.19 -10.61
CA PHE A 368 -5.17 4.69 -12.00
C PHE A 368 -6.13 3.52 -12.13
N MET A 369 -6.94 3.31 -11.13
CA MET A 369 -8.01 2.35 -11.12
C MET A 369 -9.29 3.01 -10.61
N ASN A 370 -10.36 2.92 -11.37
CA ASN A 370 -11.68 3.35 -10.98
C ASN A 370 -12.75 2.44 -11.58
N PHE A 371 -13.82 2.20 -10.85
CA PHE A 371 -15.03 1.55 -11.35
C PHE A 371 -16.13 2.58 -11.47
N ASP A 372 -16.76 2.65 -12.64
CA ASP A 372 -17.91 3.47 -12.92
C ASP A 372 -19.02 2.66 -13.62
N LYS A 373 -20.09 3.32 -14.04
CA LYS A 373 -21.22 2.68 -14.74
C LYS A 373 -20.85 2.00 -16.06
N ASP A 374 -19.71 2.37 -16.65
CA ASP A 374 -19.23 1.85 -17.93
C ASP A 374 -18.18 0.73 -17.76
N GLY A 375 -17.77 0.44 -16.51
CA GLY A 375 -16.87 -0.63 -16.16
C GLY A 375 -15.63 -0.19 -15.40
N LEU A 376 -14.57 -1.02 -15.47
CA LEU A 376 -13.26 -0.76 -14.89
C LEU A 376 -12.44 0.15 -15.80
N GLN A 377 -12.14 1.35 -15.34
CA GLN A 377 -11.16 2.26 -15.93
C GLN A 377 -9.78 1.92 -15.34
N LEU A 378 -8.84 1.46 -16.15
CA LEU A 378 -7.55 0.97 -15.69
C LEU A 378 -6.39 1.60 -16.45
N GLY A 379 -5.38 2.07 -15.71
CA GLY A 379 -4.14 2.61 -16.24
C GLY A 379 -4.21 4.06 -16.72
N ARG A 380 -3.12 4.51 -17.27
CA ARG A 380 -2.98 5.82 -17.95
C ARG A 380 -1.94 5.72 -19.06
N PRO A 381 -2.01 6.55 -20.11
CA PRO A 381 -0.89 6.73 -21.02
C PRO A 381 0.28 7.41 -20.27
N PRO A 382 1.52 7.22 -20.71
CA PRO A 382 2.66 7.93 -20.13
C PRO A 382 2.45 9.43 -20.20
N ALA A 383 2.69 10.12 -19.10
CA ALA A 383 2.54 11.59 -19.04
C ALA A 383 3.61 12.30 -19.85
N ASP A 384 4.77 11.66 -20.03
CA ASP A 384 5.93 12.17 -20.74
C ASP A 384 6.60 11.01 -21.49
N PRO A 385 6.82 11.12 -22.82
CA PRO A 385 7.53 10.10 -23.58
C PRO A 385 8.99 9.89 -23.14
N VAL A 386 9.58 10.83 -22.41
CA VAL A 386 10.93 10.75 -21.83
C VAL A 386 10.93 10.04 -20.48
N ASN A 387 9.78 9.94 -19.79
CA ASN A 387 9.71 9.25 -18.52
C ASN A 387 9.78 7.73 -18.74
N THR A 388 10.91 7.15 -18.40
CA THR A 388 11.20 5.72 -18.56
C THR A 388 10.44 4.82 -17.59
N TYR A 389 9.71 5.39 -16.63
CA TYR A 389 8.89 4.62 -15.70
C TYR A 389 7.64 4.07 -16.41
N ARG A 390 7.59 2.76 -16.54
CA ARG A 390 6.44 2.05 -17.10
C ARG A 390 5.48 1.68 -15.98
N SER A 391 4.24 2.14 -16.09
CA SER A 391 3.16 1.66 -15.24
C SER A 391 2.75 0.25 -15.69
N GLY A 392 2.24 -0.53 -14.76
CA GLY A 392 1.74 -1.89 -15.03
C GLY A 392 0.63 -2.17 -14.05
N GLU A 393 -0.53 -1.58 -14.31
CA GLU A 393 -1.71 -1.69 -13.47
C GLU A 393 -2.38 -3.05 -13.71
N LYS A 394 -2.65 -3.79 -12.66
CA LYS A 394 -3.28 -5.12 -12.76
C LYS A 394 -4.30 -5.37 -11.67
N LEU A 395 -5.37 -6.06 -12.04
CA LEU A 395 -6.28 -6.70 -11.08
C LEU A 395 -6.19 -8.20 -11.29
N VAL A 396 -5.99 -8.94 -10.21
CA VAL A 396 -5.81 -10.40 -10.25
C VAL A 396 -6.80 -11.05 -9.30
N LEU A 397 -7.43 -12.13 -9.76
CA LEU A 397 -8.38 -12.90 -8.98
C LEU A 397 -7.67 -13.56 -7.79
N ASP A 398 -8.20 -13.34 -6.61
CA ASP A 398 -7.63 -13.87 -5.38
C ASP A 398 -7.83 -15.38 -5.26
N GLY A 399 -6.75 -16.08 -4.91
CA GLY A 399 -6.79 -17.53 -4.66
C GLY A 399 -7.11 -18.41 -5.86
N GLY A 400 -7.15 -17.85 -7.05
CA GLY A 400 -7.28 -18.63 -8.29
C GLY A 400 -6.08 -19.56 -8.48
N ASN A 401 -6.35 -20.83 -8.78
CA ASN A 401 -5.32 -21.82 -9.12
C ASN A 401 -5.85 -22.76 -10.20
N PHE A 402 -5.98 -22.22 -11.40
CA PHE A 402 -6.57 -22.93 -12.55
C PHE A 402 -5.47 -23.54 -13.41
N THR A 403 -5.64 -24.81 -13.78
CA THR A 403 -4.76 -25.55 -14.70
C THR A 403 -5.25 -25.43 -16.14
N ASP A 404 -6.46 -25.96 -16.40
CA ASP A 404 -7.09 -25.98 -17.71
C ASP A 404 -8.39 -25.18 -17.68
N PHE A 405 -8.42 -24.11 -18.47
CA PHE A 405 -9.52 -23.13 -18.43
C PHE A 405 -9.59 -22.32 -19.72
N GLU A 406 -10.70 -21.63 -19.88
CA GLU A 406 -10.85 -20.52 -20.81
C GLU A 406 -11.17 -19.24 -20.02
N ALA A 407 -10.38 -18.19 -20.24
CA ALA A 407 -10.61 -16.86 -19.68
C ALA A 407 -10.92 -15.88 -20.80
N THR A 408 -11.90 -15.01 -20.57
CA THR A 408 -12.34 -14.01 -21.55
C THR A 408 -12.56 -12.66 -20.87
N THR A 409 -12.14 -11.59 -21.54
CA THR A 409 -12.44 -10.21 -21.14
C THR A 409 -12.83 -9.38 -22.35
N THR A 410 -13.71 -8.42 -22.14
CA THR A 410 -14.08 -7.43 -23.15
C THR A 410 -13.57 -6.07 -22.72
N PHE A 411 -12.89 -5.37 -23.60
CA PHE A 411 -12.32 -4.07 -23.28
C PHE A 411 -12.17 -3.18 -24.53
N SER A 412 -12.05 -1.86 -24.31
CA SER A 412 -11.75 -0.87 -25.33
C SER A 412 -10.67 0.11 -24.87
N PHE A 413 -9.85 0.58 -25.80
CA PHE A 413 -8.82 1.56 -25.53
C PHE A 413 -9.43 2.96 -25.39
N VAL A 414 -9.22 3.60 -24.25
CA VAL A 414 -9.70 4.97 -24.02
C VAL A 414 -8.65 5.99 -24.46
N LYS A 415 -7.38 5.73 -24.11
CA LYS A 415 -6.25 6.59 -24.47
C LYS A 415 -4.94 5.81 -24.41
N GLY A 416 -4.06 6.03 -25.39
CA GLY A 416 -2.81 5.29 -25.55
C GLY A 416 -2.98 4.08 -26.47
N ASP A 417 -1.88 3.39 -26.73
CA ASP A 417 -1.76 2.36 -27.76
C ASP A 417 -0.80 1.22 -27.35
N ARG A 418 -0.51 1.12 -26.05
CA ARG A 418 0.36 0.09 -25.47
C ARG A 418 -0.44 -1.16 -25.05
N ASP A 419 0.14 -1.97 -24.19
CA ASP A 419 -0.30 -3.32 -23.88
C ASP A 419 -1.56 -3.33 -23.02
N ALA A 420 -2.57 -4.11 -23.41
CA ALA A 420 -3.75 -4.42 -22.62
C ALA A 420 -4.21 -5.86 -22.86
N GLY A 421 -4.60 -6.58 -21.79
CA GLY A 421 -5.07 -7.95 -21.95
C GLY A 421 -5.16 -8.74 -20.65
N LEU A 422 -5.02 -10.06 -20.80
CA LEU A 422 -5.21 -11.07 -19.75
C LEU A 422 -3.88 -11.54 -19.16
N LEU A 423 -3.79 -11.54 -17.84
CA LEU A 423 -2.86 -12.36 -17.07
C LEU A 423 -3.49 -13.72 -16.82
N PHE A 424 -2.71 -14.79 -16.87
CA PHE A 424 -3.19 -16.14 -16.60
C PHE A 424 -2.09 -17.08 -16.09
N ARG A 425 -2.50 -18.12 -15.37
CA ARG A 425 -1.61 -18.97 -14.57
C ARG A 425 -0.64 -18.12 -13.75
N THR A 426 -1.18 -17.03 -13.17
CA THR A 426 -0.40 -16.00 -12.48
C THR A 426 -0.30 -16.31 -11.00
N THR A 427 0.92 -16.22 -10.47
CA THR A 427 1.24 -16.31 -9.04
C THR A 427 2.06 -15.10 -8.60
N PHE A 428 2.02 -14.78 -7.31
CA PHE A 428 2.79 -13.71 -6.68
C PHE A 428 2.67 -12.36 -7.38
N PRO A 429 1.44 -11.88 -7.66
CA PRO A 429 1.27 -10.55 -8.21
C PRO A 429 1.72 -9.49 -7.22
N SER A 430 2.40 -8.47 -7.74
CA SER A 430 2.93 -7.36 -6.99
C SER A 430 2.96 -6.09 -7.85
N VAL A 431 3.40 -4.97 -7.28
CA VAL A 431 3.48 -3.68 -7.96
C VAL A 431 4.65 -3.65 -8.94
N GLY A 432 4.38 -3.27 -10.18
CA GLY A 432 5.33 -3.22 -11.29
C GLY A 432 4.84 -4.00 -12.49
N PHE A 433 5.21 -3.58 -13.70
CA PHE A 433 4.60 -4.17 -14.90
C PHE A 433 4.95 -5.66 -15.11
N ASP A 434 6.12 -6.12 -14.70
CA ASP A 434 6.56 -7.53 -14.76
C ASP A 434 6.57 -8.23 -13.38
N ALA A 435 6.05 -7.59 -12.34
CA ALA A 435 6.07 -8.07 -10.97
C ALA A 435 4.95 -9.10 -10.71
N GLN A 436 5.00 -10.21 -11.39
CA GLN A 436 4.24 -11.46 -11.19
C GLN A 436 4.96 -12.61 -11.88
N LYS A 437 4.72 -13.85 -11.44
CA LYS A 437 5.10 -15.05 -12.20
C LYS A 437 3.88 -15.55 -12.97
N GLY A 438 4.01 -15.87 -14.26
CA GLY A 438 2.89 -16.32 -15.09
C GLY A 438 2.93 -15.80 -16.51
N TYR A 439 1.81 -15.96 -17.22
CA TYR A 439 1.68 -15.53 -18.62
C TYR A 439 0.87 -14.25 -18.75
N PHE A 440 1.11 -13.56 -19.85
CA PHE A 440 0.32 -12.43 -20.32
C PHE A 440 0.02 -12.61 -21.82
N ALA A 441 -1.26 -12.49 -22.16
CA ALA A 441 -1.74 -12.36 -23.53
C ALA A 441 -2.36 -10.98 -23.72
N GLY A 442 -1.84 -10.17 -24.63
CA GLY A 442 -2.27 -8.79 -24.79
C GLY A 442 -2.26 -8.28 -26.21
N LEU A 443 -3.03 -7.23 -26.44
CA LEU A 443 -3.06 -6.47 -27.68
C LEU A 443 -2.16 -5.24 -27.56
N ILE A 444 -1.38 -4.96 -28.59
CA ILE A 444 -0.53 -3.76 -28.72
C ILE A 444 -0.96 -3.02 -29.98
N PRO A 445 -1.89 -2.05 -29.89
CA PRO A 445 -2.42 -1.35 -31.07
C PRO A 445 -1.35 -0.67 -31.91
N ARG A 446 -0.37 -0.05 -31.27
CA ARG A 446 0.74 0.64 -31.96
C ARG A 446 1.49 -0.29 -32.91
N ASP A 447 1.73 -1.53 -32.51
CA ASP A 447 2.47 -2.52 -33.28
C ASP A 447 1.54 -3.41 -34.13
N LYS A 448 0.21 -3.28 -33.95
CA LYS A 448 -0.83 -4.09 -34.63
C LYS A 448 -0.61 -5.59 -34.43
N VAL A 449 -0.33 -5.99 -33.17
CA VAL A 449 -0.06 -7.39 -32.83
C VAL A 449 -0.85 -7.82 -31.60
N VAL A 450 -1.13 -9.14 -31.55
CA VAL A 450 -1.34 -9.86 -30.31
C VAL A 450 0.00 -10.44 -29.86
N VAL A 451 0.29 -10.38 -28.57
CA VAL A 451 1.51 -10.91 -27.98
C VAL A 451 1.18 -11.93 -26.89
N LEU A 452 1.96 -12.99 -26.84
CA LEU A 452 2.02 -13.95 -25.73
C LEU A 452 3.43 -13.96 -25.16
N GLY A 453 3.54 -13.84 -23.84
CA GLY A 453 4.81 -14.02 -23.17
C GLY A 453 4.62 -14.35 -21.69
N LYS A 454 5.72 -14.49 -21.00
CA LYS A 454 5.77 -14.87 -19.57
C LYS A 454 6.70 -13.95 -18.77
N THR A 455 6.46 -13.89 -17.47
CA THR A 455 7.29 -13.18 -16.51
C THR A 455 7.68 -14.10 -15.36
N ASP A 456 8.89 -13.88 -14.84
CA ASP A 456 9.43 -14.63 -13.68
C ASP A 456 9.36 -13.83 -12.35
N GLY A 457 8.65 -12.70 -12.35
CA GLY A 457 8.55 -11.74 -11.25
C GLY A 457 9.38 -10.46 -11.48
N SER A 458 10.22 -10.43 -12.51
CA SER A 458 11.10 -9.31 -12.81
C SER A 458 11.35 -9.08 -14.30
N LYS A 459 11.34 -10.14 -15.10
CA LYS A 459 11.74 -10.12 -16.50
C LYS A 459 10.65 -10.66 -17.40
N TRP A 460 10.33 -9.92 -18.45
CA TRP A 460 9.50 -10.34 -19.58
C TRP A 460 10.28 -11.22 -20.55
N THR A 461 9.66 -12.32 -20.98
CA THR A 461 10.13 -13.16 -22.07
C THR A 461 8.98 -13.39 -23.04
N GLU A 462 9.10 -12.87 -24.24
CA GLU A 462 8.13 -13.10 -25.32
C GLU A 462 8.24 -14.54 -25.80
N ILE A 463 7.08 -15.22 -25.94
CA ILE A 463 6.96 -16.57 -26.48
C ILE A 463 6.60 -16.51 -27.96
N SER A 464 5.61 -15.69 -28.30
CA SER A 464 5.09 -15.58 -29.66
C SER A 464 4.33 -14.27 -29.86
N ARG A 465 4.25 -13.81 -31.13
CA ARG A 465 3.38 -12.72 -31.56
C ARG A 465 2.79 -12.99 -32.91
N ALA A 466 1.62 -12.40 -33.19
CA ALA A 466 0.97 -12.49 -34.48
C ALA A 466 0.37 -11.13 -34.88
N PRO A 467 0.36 -10.76 -36.17
CA PRO A 467 -0.29 -9.55 -36.65
C PRO A 467 -1.82 -9.69 -36.51
N VAL A 468 -2.47 -8.65 -36.02
CA VAL A 468 -3.94 -8.57 -35.91
C VAL A 468 -4.42 -7.17 -36.25
N SER A 469 -5.64 -7.08 -36.79
CA SER A 469 -6.34 -5.81 -36.94
C SER A 469 -6.96 -5.43 -35.59
N ILE A 470 -6.65 -4.25 -35.09
CA ILE A 470 -7.16 -3.74 -33.82
C ILE A 470 -7.88 -2.42 -34.08
N ASP A 471 -9.20 -2.43 -33.93
CA ASP A 471 -9.99 -1.20 -33.88
C ASP A 471 -10.06 -0.70 -32.43
N THR A 472 -9.24 0.30 -32.09
CA THR A 472 -9.16 0.86 -30.74
C THR A 472 -10.44 1.59 -30.29
N LYS A 473 -11.40 1.83 -31.20
CA LYS A 473 -12.68 2.46 -30.90
C LYS A 473 -13.79 1.45 -30.61
N ALA A 474 -13.57 0.18 -30.97
CA ALA A 474 -14.52 -0.90 -30.71
C ALA A 474 -14.24 -1.59 -29.37
N ASP A 475 -15.25 -2.26 -28.86
CA ASP A 475 -15.06 -3.24 -27.78
C ASP A 475 -14.45 -4.51 -28.37
N LEU A 476 -13.31 -4.91 -27.82
CA LEU A 476 -12.50 -6.04 -28.26
C LEU A 476 -12.67 -7.21 -27.27
N LYS A 477 -13.05 -8.37 -27.77
CA LYS A 477 -13.20 -9.59 -26.95
C LYS A 477 -11.96 -10.45 -27.07
N LEU A 478 -11.10 -10.44 -26.04
CA LEU A 478 -9.90 -11.27 -25.95
C LEU A 478 -10.16 -12.50 -25.11
N SER A 479 -9.84 -13.68 -25.65
CA SER A 479 -9.96 -14.95 -24.92
C SER A 479 -8.64 -15.71 -24.95
N VAL A 480 -8.33 -16.38 -23.83
CA VAL A 480 -7.22 -17.31 -23.69
C VAL A 480 -7.77 -18.67 -23.27
N SER A 481 -7.46 -19.71 -24.04
CA SER A 481 -7.68 -21.10 -23.63
C SER A 481 -6.33 -21.74 -23.32
N ALA A 482 -6.17 -22.25 -22.10
CA ALA A 482 -5.00 -22.98 -21.65
C ALA A 482 -5.39 -24.42 -21.31
N SER A 483 -4.73 -25.41 -21.94
CA SER A 483 -4.95 -26.84 -21.68
C SER A 483 -3.61 -27.58 -21.75
N GLY A 484 -3.14 -28.09 -20.61
CA GLY A 484 -1.76 -28.56 -20.48
C GLY A 484 -0.77 -27.49 -20.97
N PRO A 485 0.18 -27.82 -21.85
CA PRO A 485 1.12 -26.85 -22.41
C PRO A 485 0.53 -25.99 -23.54
N GLU A 486 -0.65 -26.33 -24.07
CA GLU A 486 -1.24 -25.63 -25.20
C GLU A 486 -1.92 -24.33 -24.74
N ILE A 487 -1.58 -23.22 -25.41
CA ILE A 487 -2.13 -21.89 -25.17
C ILE A 487 -2.67 -21.38 -26.50
N LYS A 488 -3.96 -21.07 -26.54
CA LYS A 488 -4.64 -20.50 -27.70
C LYS A 488 -5.23 -19.15 -27.36
N ILE A 489 -4.94 -18.14 -28.16
CA ILE A 489 -5.49 -16.80 -28.02
C ILE A 489 -6.47 -16.55 -29.16
N SER A 490 -7.64 -16.00 -28.82
CA SER A 490 -8.66 -15.61 -29.79
C SER A 490 -9.04 -14.15 -29.61
N LEU A 491 -9.24 -13.44 -30.71
CA LEU A 491 -9.77 -12.07 -30.76
C LEU A 491 -11.10 -12.11 -31.50
N ASP A 492 -12.17 -11.62 -30.88
CA ASP A 492 -13.54 -11.58 -31.40
C ASP A 492 -14.00 -12.97 -31.92
N GLY A 493 -13.67 -14.02 -31.15
CA GLY A 493 -14.00 -15.40 -31.45
C GLY A 493 -13.12 -16.09 -32.49
N LYS A 494 -12.19 -15.38 -33.15
CA LYS A 494 -11.26 -15.95 -34.11
C LYS A 494 -9.92 -16.27 -33.45
N ALA A 495 -9.40 -17.48 -33.62
CA ALA A 495 -8.06 -17.84 -33.17
C ALA A 495 -7.02 -17.00 -33.94
N VAL A 496 -6.16 -16.30 -33.20
CA VAL A 496 -5.14 -15.41 -33.76
C VAL A 496 -3.72 -15.85 -33.40
N LEU A 497 -3.53 -16.65 -32.33
CA LEU A 497 -2.23 -17.17 -31.94
C LEU A 497 -2.40 -18.50 -31.20
N THR A 498 -1.52 -19.46 -31.50
CA THR A 498 -1.39 -20.71 -30.73
C THR A 498 0.08 -20.97 -30.46
N ALA A 499 0.39 -21.37 -29.22
CA ALA A 499 1.74 -21.69 -28.79
C ALA A 499 1.73 -22.85 -27.79
N LYS A 500 2.92 -23.39 -27.49
CA LYS A 500 3.13 -24.38 -26.42
C LYS A 500 4.17 -23.86 -25.45
N ASP A 501 3.83 -23.82 -24.18
CA ASP A 501 4.76 -23.52 -23.09
C ASP A 501 4.21 -24.14 -21.80
N ASP A 502 5.06 -24.82 -21.02
CA ASP A 502 4.73 -25.53 -19.80
C ASP A 502 5.43 -24.96 -18.55
N THR A 503 6.00 -23.75 -18.67
CA THR A 503 6.72 -23.11 -17.57
C THR A 503 5.82 -22.89 -16.35
N TYR A 504 4.58 -22.45 -16.58
CA TYR A 504 3.58 -22.27 -15.54
C TYR A 504 2.36 -23.15 -15.84
N THR A 505 2.09 -24.10 -14.97
CA THR A 505 1.03 -25.10 -15.17
C THR A 505 -0.28 -24.73 -14.51
N SER A 506 -0.26 -23.85 -13.52
CA SER A 506 -1.46 -23.38 -12.82
C SER A 506 -1.26 -21.99 -12.23
N GLY A 507 -2.35 -21.35 -11.82
CA GLY A 507 -2.36 -20.04 -11.17
C GLY A 507 -3.64 -19.28 -11.44
N SER A 508 -3.65 -18.04 -11.06
CA SER A 508 -4.80 -17.16 -11.16
C SER A 508 -4.92 -16.49 -12.54
N VAL A 509 -6.03 -15.78 -12.72
CA VAL A 509 -6.35 -14.97 -13.91
C VAL A 509 -6.59 -13.53 -13.48
N GLY A 510 -6.28 -12.58 -14.37
CA GLY A 510 -6.50 -11.17 -14.13
C GLY A 510 -6.43 -10.34 -15.41
N VAL A 511 -6.61 -9.05 -15.26
CA VAL A 511 -6.43 -8.07 -16.35
C VAL A 511 -5.23 -7.18 -16.06
N ARG A 512 -4.51 -6.77 -17.10
CA ARG A 512 -3.33 -5.91 -16.99
C ARG A 512 -3.27 -4.90 -18.14
N VAL A 513 -2.80 -3.71 -17.82
CA VAL A 513 -2.43 -2.69 -18.81
C VAL A 513 -1.03 -2.16 -18.55
N VAL A 514 -0.33 -1.69 -19.59
CA VAL A 514 0.96 -1.02 -19.47
C VAL A 514 0.92 0.26 -20.28
N ASP A 515 1.17 1.40 -19.63
CA ASP A 515 1.27 2.72 -20.28
C ASP A 515 0.11 3.04 -21.24
N THR A 516 -1.10 2.62 -20.87
CA THR A 516 -2.32 2.87 -21.65
C THR A 516 -3.51 2.97 -20.71
N HIS A 517 -4.57 3.65 -21.10
CA HIS A 517 -5.84 3.72 -20.39
C HIS A 517 -6.88 2.90 -21.15
N VAL A 518 -7.45 1.92 -20.46
CA VAL A 518 -8.36 0.93 -21.02
C VAL A 518 -9.58 0.81 -20.13
N ARG A 519 -10.74 0.66 -20.76
CA ARG A 519 -12.00 0.30 -20.08
C ARG A 519 -12.27 -1.18 -20.28
N PHE A 520 -12.32 -1.94 -19.18
CA PHE A 520 -12.77 -3.33 -19.16
C PHE A 520 -14.22 -3.41 -18.68
N THR A 521 -15.04 -4.28 -19.29
CA THR A 521 -16.44 -4.46 -18.91
C THR A 521 -16.69 -5.74 -18.11
N ASN A 522 -15.86 -6.78 -18.30
CA ASN A 522 -16.04 -8.06 -17.63
C ASN A 522 -14.74 -8.86 -17.51
N LEU A 523 -14.78 -9.91 -16.68
CA LEU A 523 -13.85 -11.02 -16.69
C LEU A 523 -14.64 -12.33 -16.48
N GLU A 524 -14.55 -13.24 -17.43
CA GLU A 524 -15.21 -14.54 -17.39
C GLU A 524 -14.17 -15.66 -17.37
N ILE A 525 -14.36 -16.68 -16.54
CA ILE A 525 -13.48 -17.84 -16.44
C ILE A 525 -14.34 -19.10 -16.37
N LYS A 526 -14.08 -20.07 -17.22
CA LYS A 526 -14.74 -21.38 -17.20
C LYS A 526 -13.71 -22.50 -17.36
N ALA A 527 -14.06 -23.72 -16.97
CA ALA A 527 -13.23 -24.89 -17.24
C ALA A 527 -13.02 -25.05 -18.77
N ALA A 528 -11.86 -25.51 -19.19
CA ALA A 528 -11.64 -25.90 -20.57
C ALA A 528 -12.54 -27.12 -20.89
N ASN A 529 -13.12 -27.14 -22.09
CA ASN A 529 -13.92 -28.26 -22.57
C ASN A 529 -13.03 -29.44 -22.94
#